data_d7ed370d92d0e84613337ef3001398dc
#
_entry.id   d7ed370d92d0e84613337ef3001398dc
#
_cell.length_a   1.000
_cell.length_b   1.000
_cell.length_c   1.000
_cell.angle_alpha   90.00
_cell.angle_beta   90.00
_cell.angle_gamma   90.00
#
_symmetry.space_group_name_H-M   'P 1'
#
loop_
_entity.id
_entity.type
_entity.pdbx_description
1 polymer ?
#
loop_
_entity_poly.entity_id
_entity_poly.type
_entity_poly.pdbx_seq_one_letter_code
_entity_poly.pdbx_strand_id
1 'polypeptide(L)'
;MRGLYSSKTKIRQQIFTEVARFAYEGGDYSKFESLPYKIIPGEISTYRESVFLERAIVGERLRLAMGLNLLSADEQAPISTGVEESMIDEKVYEPPLINIIKFACHSCPEKRVFVSNGCQGCLEHPCTEVCPKGAISIVHGKSFIDEEKCIKCGKCQSACPYNAIIKQERPCAAACGMKAIHSDEYGRADIDYNKCVSCGMCL
;
A
#
# COMPACT_ATOMS: atom_id res chain seq x y z
N MET A 1 -2.52 4.85 -10.03
CA MET A 1 -2.14 3.85 -11.06
C MET A 1 -3.35 3.07 -11.58
N ARG A 2 -4.52 3.68 -11.59
CA ARG A 2 -5.75 3.09 -12.14
C ARG A 2 -5.61 3.00 -13.67
N GLY A 3 -6.07 1.88 -14.25
CA GLY A 3 -6.04 1.66 -15.71
C GLY A 3 -4.80 0.94 -16.26
N LEU A 4 -3.77 0.69 -15.45
CA LEU A 4 -2.64 -0.12 -15.87
C LEU A 4 -2.87 -1.59 -15.48
N TYR A 5 -2.89 -2.47 -16.48
CA TYR A 5 -2.90 -3.90 -16.26
C TYR A 5 -1.50 -4.33 -15.79
N SER A 6 -1.44 -4.84 -14.58
CA SER A 6 -0.18 -5.25 -13.93
C SER A 6 -0.26 -6.70 -13.47
N SER A 7 0.89 -7.29 -13.12
CA SER A 7 0.94 -8.64 -12.51
C SER A 7 0.03 -8.74 -11.27
N LYS A 8 -0.07 -7.66 -10.48
CA LYS A 8 -0.99 -7.59 -9.33
C LYS A 8 -2.46 -7.69 -9.75
N THR A 9 -2.84 -7.04 -10.85
CA THR A 9 -4.19 -7.11 -11.40
C THR A 9 -4.51 -8.53 -11.85
N LYS A 10 -3.57 -9.18 -12.54
CA LYS A 10 -3.69 -10.57 -12.98
C LYS A 10 -3.89 -11.52 -11.78
N ILE A 11 -3.06 -11.39 -10.74
CA ILE A 11 -3.17 -12.22 -9.52
C ILE A 11 -4.53 -12.01 -8.85
N ARG A 12 -5.02 -10.76 -8.73
CA ARG A 12 -6.35 -10.48 -8.17
C ARG A 12 -7.46 -11.16 -8.98
N GLN A 13 -7.40 -11.09 -10.31
CA GLN A 13 -8.36 -11.77 -11.17
C GLN A 13 -8.32 -13.29 -10.98
N GLN A 14 -7.14 -13.88 -10.90
CA GLN A 14 -6.99 -15.31 -10.64
C GLN A 14 -7.59 -15.71 -9.28
N ILE A 15 -7.34 -14.91 -8.22
CA ILE A 15 -7.91 -15.17 -6.90
C ILE A 15 -9.44 -15.17 -6.96
N PHE A 16 -10.07 -14.13 -7.53
CA PHE A 16 -11.52 -14.06 -7.64
C PHE A 16 -12.08 -15.18 -8.53
N THR A 17 -11.37 -15.57 -9.60
CA THR A 17 -11.77 -16.67 -10.46
C THR A 17 -11.77 -18.01 -9.70
N GLU A 18 -10.73 -18.28 -8.91
CA GLU A 18 -10.66 -19.52 -8.14
C GLU A 18 -11.73 -19.57 -7.03
N VAL A 19 -11.95 -18.45 -6.34
CA VAL A 19 -13.01 -18.37 -5.32
C VAL A 19 -14.39 -18.56 -5.95
N ALA A 20 -14.68 -17.89 -7.08
CA ALA A 20 -15.94 -18.05 -7.79
C ALA A 20 -16.13 -19.48 -8.33
N ARG A 21 -15.09 -20.07 -8.94
CA ARG A 21 -15.12 -21.46 -9.41
C ARG A 21 -15.51 -22.39 -8.28
N PHE A 22 -14.85 -22.25 -7.14
CA PHE A 22 -15.12 -23.08 -5.97
C PHE A 22 -16.54 -22.92 -5.45
N ALA A 23 -17.05 -21.69 -5.41
CA ALA A 23 -18.43 -21.43 -4.99
C ALA A 23 -19.47 -22.10 -5.91
N TYR A 24 -19.19 -22.19 -7.22
CA TYR A 24 -20.08 -22.87 -8.19
C TYR A 24 -19.94 -24.39 -8.21
N GLU A 25 -18.72 -24.90 -8.12
CA GLU A 25 -18.44 -26.32 -8.20
C GLU A 25 -18.71 -27.04 -6.87
N GLY A 26 -18.64 -26.30 -5.76
CA GLY A 26 -18.68 -26.86 -4.41
C GLY A 26 -17.41 -27.67 -4.09
N GLY A 27 -17.37 -28.26 -2.93
CA GLY A 27 -16.33 -29.21 -2.56
C GLY A 27 -15.67 -28.95 -1.20
N ASP A 28 -14.52 -29.59 -0.99
CA ASP A 28 -13.76 -29.50 0.25
C ASP A 28 -12.90 -28.23 0.29
N TYR A 29 -13.16 -27.38 1.24
CA TYR A 29 -12.44 -26.11 1.45
C TYR A 29 -10.95 -26.28 1.78
N SER A 30 -10.51 -27.48 2.18
CA SER A 30 -9.08 -27.78 2.36
C SER A 30 -8.25 -27.55 1.09
N LYS A 31 -8.88 -27.60 -0.10
CA LYS A 31 -8.24 -27.30 -1.38
C LYS A 31 -7.75 -25.87 -1.50
N PHE A 32 -8.29 -24.92 -0.71
CA PHE A 32 -7.83 -23.52 -0.70
C PHE A 32 -6.38 -23.41 -0.25
N GLU A 33 -5.90 -24.34 0.59
CA GLU A 33 -4.50 -24.35 1.05
C GLU A 33 -3.50 -24.54 -0.10
N SER A 34 -3.90 -25.16 -1.19
CA SER A 34 -3.06 -25.38 -2.37
C SER A 34 -3.12 -24.22 -3.39
N LEU A 35 -4.13 -23.34 -3.31
CA LEU A 35 -4.34 -22.27 -4.29
C LEU A 35 -3.19 -21.26 -4.36
N PRO A 36 -2.53 -20.85 -3.26
CA PRO A 36 -1.36 -19.98 -3.34
C PRO A 36 -0.24 -20.58 -4.21
N TYR A 37 -0.06 -21.87 -4.19
CA TYR A 37 0.94 -22.58 -5.00
C TYR A 37 0.52 -22.70 -6.47
N LYS A 38 -0.77 -22.80 -6.74
CA LYS A 38 -1.33 -22.81 -8.10
C LYS A 38 -1.23 -21.43 -8.75
N ILE A 39 -1.50 -20.36 -7.98
CA ILE A 39 -1.51 -18.98 -8.47
C ILE A 39 -0.07 -18.44 -8.62
N ILE A 40 0.82 -18.81 -7.69
CA ILE A 40 2.24 -18.48 -7.70
C ILE A 40 3.06 -19.79 -7.81
N PRO A 41 3.20 -20.34 -9.01
CA PRO A 41 3.96 -21.56 -9.23
C PRO A 41 5.48 -21.31 -9.21
N GLY A 42 6.24 -22.39 -9.01
CA GLY A 42 7.71 -22.35 -9.09
C GLY A 42 8.39 -21.84 -7.82
N GLU A 43 9.68 -21.61 -7.91
CA GLU A 43 10.53 -21.27 -6.76
C GLU A 43 11.05 -19.83 -6.82
N ILE A 44 10.89 -19.16 -7.97
CA ILE A 44 11.41 -17.80 -8.19
C ILE A 44 10.30 -16.79 -7.97
N SER A 45 10.56 -15.82 -7.09
CA SER A 45 9.66 -14.70 -6.86
C SER A 45 9.57 -13.78 -8.09
N THR A 46 8.39 -13.20 -8.33
CA THR A 46 8.13 -12.37 -9.51
C THR A 46 7.85 -10.90 -9.18
N TYR A 47 7.35 -10.60 -8.00
CA TYR A 47 6.95 -9.23 -7.63
C TYR A 47 7.25 -8.87 -6.16
N ARG A 48 7.84 -9.79 -5.39
CA ARG A 48 8.29 -9.60 -4.00
C ARG A 48 9.68 -10.20 -3.82
N GLU A 49 10.26 -10.04 -2.64
CA GLU A 49 11.58 -10.53 -2.29
C GLU A 49 11.64 -12.06 -2.18
N SER A 50 10.50 -12.70 -1.94
CA SER A 50 10.40 -14.14 -1.70
C SER A 50 9.11 -14.71 -2.25
N VAL A 51 9.18 -15.89 -2.86
CA VAL A 51 8.02 -16.66 -3.30
C VAL A 51 7.11 -17.06 -2.14
N PHE A 52 7.68 -17.28 -0.96
CA PHE A 52 6.91 -17.58 0.25
C PHE A 52 6.07 -16.38 0.68
N LEU A 53 6.64 -15.17 0.61
CA LEU A 53 5.92 -13.93 0.89
C LEU A 53 4.81 -13.70 -0.15
N GLU A 54 5.06 -13.96 -1.42
CA GLU A 54 4.04 -13.87 -2.48
C GLU A 54 2.86 -14.80 -2.20
N ARG A 55 3.14 -16.05 -1.83
CA ARG A 55 2.10 -17.04 -1.49
C ARG A 55 1.34 -16.68 -0.22
N ALA A 56 2.01 -16.20 0.81
CA ALA A 56 1.36 -15.72 2.02
C ALA A 56 0.39 -14.55 1.73
N ILE A 57 0.80 -13.60 0.88
CA ILE A 57 -0.07 -12.49 0.43
C ILE A 57 -1.28 -13.03 -0.35
N VAL A 58 -1.09 -14.04 -1.19
CA VAL A 58 -2.20 -14.67 -1.93
C VAL A 58 -3.14 -15.37 -0.97
N GLY A 59 -2.64 -16.07 0.05
CA GLY A 59 -3.46 -16.72 1.09
C GLY A 59 -4.38 -15.72 1.78
N GLU A 60 -3.84 -14.60 2.28
CA GLU A 60 -4.65 -13.56 2.92
C GLU A 60 -5.66 -12.91 1.94
N ARG A 61 -5.29 -12.75 0.69
CA ARG A 61 -6.22 -12.26 -0.33
C ARG A 61 -7.34 -13.23 -0.66
N LEU A 62 -7.07 -14.55 -0.62
CA LEU A 62 -8.10 -15.57 -0.75
C LEU A 62 -9.10 -15.47 0.40
N ARG A 63 -8.62 -15.32 1.64
CA ARG A 63 -9.47 -15.10 2.81
C ARG A 63 -10.38 -13.89 2.62
N LEU A 64 -9.81 -12.74 2.28
CA LEU A 64 -10.58 -11.52 2.02
C LEU A 64 -11.57 -11.67 0.87
N ALA A 65 -11.23 -12.43 -0.18
CA ALA A 65 -12.12 -12.69 -1.31
C ALA A 65 -13.30 -13.61 -0.94
N MET A 66 -13.11 -14.47 0.07
CA MET A 66 -14.18 -15.28 0.67
C MET A 66 -15.01 -14.53 1.72
N GLY A 67 -14.68 -13.26 1.99
CA GLY A 67 -15.35 -12.46 3.01
C GLY A 67 -14.89 -12.74 4.44
N LEU A 68 -13.73 -13.38 4.59
CA LEU A 68 -13.13 -13.66 5.89
C LEU A 68 -12.21 -12.52 6.33
N ASN A 69 -11.97 -12.41 7.62
CA ASN A 69 -10.98 -11.50 8.19
C ASN A 69 -9.54 -12.01 7.91
N LEU A 70 -8.57 -11.10 7.94
CA LEU A 70 -7.16 -11.46 7.95
C LEU A 70 -6.82 -12.29 9.19
N LEU A 71 -5.90 -13.24 9.05
CA LEU A 71 -5.33 -13.93 10.19
C LEU A 71 -4.43 -12.98 10.99
N SER A 72 -4.43 -13.16 12.32
CA SER A 72 -3.47 -12.50 13.18
C SER A 72 -2.06 -13.04 12.91
N ALA A 73 -1.02 -12.21 13.08
CA ALA A 73 0.36 -12.61 12.80
C ALA A 73 0.88 -13.72 13.72
N ASP A 74 0.26 -13.86 14.88
CA ASP A 74 0.55 -14.85 15.93
C ASP A 74 -0.37 -16.08 15.89
N GLU A 75 -1.33 -16.11 14.93
CA GLU A 75 -2.26 -17.20 14.76
C GLU A 75 -1.88 -18.07 13.55
N GLN A 76 -1.67 -19.35 13.80
CA GLN A 76 -1.50 -20.33 12.74
C GLN A 76 -2.83 -21.05 12.50
N ALA A 77 -3.46 -20.73 11.37
CA ALA A 77 -4.71 -21.36 10.97
C ALA A 77 -4.76 -21.60 9.45
N PRO A 78 -5.53 -22.60 8.98
CA PRO A 78 -5.81 -22.78 7.57
C PRO A 78 -6.43 -21.55 6.91
N ILE A 79 -6.16 -21.35 5.60
CA ILE A 79 -6.74 -20.25 4.81
C ILE A 79 -8.28 -20.29 4.85
N SER A 80 -8.85 -21.50 4.89
CA SER A 80 -10.29 -21.76 4.91
C SER A 80 -10.94 -21.57 6.29
N THR A 81 -10.19 -21.33 7.35
CA THR A 81 -10.76 -21.19 8.71
C THR A 81 -11.82 -20.09 8.76
N GLY A 82 -13.02 -20.44 9.23
CA GLY A 82 -14.17 -19.54 9.34
C GLY A 82 -15.01 -19.42 8.07
N VAL A 83 -14.76 -20.24 7.03
CA VAL A 83 -15.48 -20.15 5.77
C VAL A 83 -16.98 -20.47 5.94
N GLU A 84 -17.35 -21.34 6.86
CA GLU A 84 -18.73 -21.64 7.18
C GLU A 84 -19.52 -20.41 7.63
N GLU A 85 -18.87 -19.49 8.32
CA GLU A 85 -19.46 -18.21 8.76
C GLU A 85 -19.70 -17.24 7.60
N SER A 86 -18.95 -17.38 6.50
CA SER A 86 -19.11 -16.53 5.32
C SER A 86 -20.12 -17.04 4.30
N MET A 87 -20.57 -18.29 4.42
CA MET A 87 -21.51 -18.95 3.52
C MET A 87 -22.97 -18.88 3.95
N ILE A 88 -23.29 -18.08 4.94
CA ILE A 88 -24.65 -17.89 5.42
C ILE A 88 -25.40 -16.98 4.45
N ASP A 89 -26.57 -17.39 3.95
CA ASP A 89 -27.37 -16.64 2.98
C ASP A 89 -27.74 -15.21 3.46
N GLU A 90 -27.85 -15.03 4.77
CA GLU A 90 -28.19 -13.77 5.40
C GLU A 90 -26.95 -12.91 5.77
N LYS A 91 -25.73 -13.29 5.34
CA LYS A 91 -24.54 -12.55 5.73
C LYS A 91 -24.52 -11.15 5.15
N VAL A 92 -24.50 -10.18 6.04
CA VAL A 92 -24.25 -8.77 5.72
C VAL A 92 -22.79 -8.44 5.97
N TYR A 93 -22.13 -7.91 4.96
CA TYR A 93 -20.74 -7.44 5.12
C TYR A 93 -20.74 -6.07 5.81
N GLU A 94 -20.30 -6.05 7.05
CA GLU A 94 -20.13 -4.83 7.81
C GLU A 94 -18.80 -4.13 7.51
N PRO A 95 -18.74 -2.79 7.51
CA PRO A 95 -17.48 -2.07 7.49
C PRO A 95 -16.58 -2.50 8.66
N PRO A 96 -15.24 -2.56 8.46
CA PRO A 96 -14.50 -2.01 7.31
C PRO A 96 -14.39 -3.00 6.14
N LEU A 97 -14.75 -2.53 4.93
CA LEU A 97 -14.62 -3.33 3.70
C LEU A 97 -13.21 -3.26 3.08
N ILE A 98 -12.33 -2.41 3.63
CA ILE A 98 -10.96 -2.22 3.17
C ILE A 98 -10.01 -2.63 4.30
N ASN A 99 -9.14 -3.59 4.00
CA ASN A 99 -8.15 -4.12 4.92
C ASN A 99 -6.73 -3.94 4.39
N ILE A 100 -5.75 -3.90 5.28
CA ILE A 100 -4.32 -3.85 4.94
C ILE A 100 -3.67 -5.15 5.42
N ILE A 101 -3.11 -5.88 4.46
CA ILE A 101 -2.22 -7.01 4.75
C ILE A 101 -0.90 -6.41 5.24
N LYS A 102 -0.69 -6.38 6.55
CA LYS A 102 0.41 -5.65 7.21
C LYS A 102 1.79 -6.09 6.70
N PHE A 103 2.04 -7.39 6.57
CA PHE A 103 3.30 -7.92 6.07
C PHE A 103 3.51 -7.70 4.56
N ALA A 104 2.46 -7.36 3.81
CA ALA A 104 2.55 -6.97 2.41
C ALA A 104 2.85 -5.47 2.22
N CYS A 105 2.86 -4.69 3.29
CA CYS A 105 3.11 -3.26 3.24
C CYS A 105 4.61 -2.97 3.08
N HIS A 106 4.98 -2.13 2.09
CA HIS A 106 6.38 -1.71 1.88
C HIS A 106 6.87 -0.62 2.83
N SER A 107 6.10 -0.25 3.85
CA SER A 107 6.46 0.83 4.79
C SER A 107 6.93 2.09 4.07
N CYS A 108 6.17 2.51 3.04
CA CYS A 108 6.50 3.68 2.26
C CYS A 108 6.70 4.90 3.17
N PRO A 109 7.69 5.76 2.90
CA PRO A 109 7.94 6.92 3.72
C PRO A 109 6.71 7.83 3.76
N GLU A 110 6.50 8.48 4.90
CA GLU A 110 5.52 9.53 5.02
C GLU A 110 5.87 10.72 4.13
N LYS A 111 4.94 11.66 4.03
CA LYS A 111 5.14 12.87 3.25
C LYS A 111 6.41 13.60 3.67
N ARG A 112 7.35 13.72 2.75
CA ARG A 112 8.60 14.48 2.92
C ARG A 112 8.94 15.26 1.67
N VAL A 113 9.72 16.32 1.86
CA VAL A 113 10.31 17.10 0.79
C VAL A 113 11.83 17.10 0.99
N PHE A 114 12.55 16.69 -0.02
CA PHE A 114 14.01 16.61 0.06
C PHE A 114 14.67 17.03 -1.25
N VAL A 115 15.96 17.37 -1.17
CA VAL A 115 16.77 17.74 -2.32
C VAL A 115 17.49 16.50 -2.85
N SER A 116 17.33 16.23 -4.13
CA SER A 116 18.04 15.15 -4.82
C SER A 116 19.42 15.58 -5.28
N ASN A 117 20.22 14.60 -5.74
CA ASN A 117 21.55 14.87 -6.32
C ASN A 117 21.49 15.72 -7.59
N GLY A 118 20.31 15.93 -8.20
CA GLY A 118 20.11 16.82 -9.34
C GLY A 118 20.21 18.32 -9.02
N CYS A 119 20.38 18.70 -7.76
CA CYS A 119 20.58 20.11 -7.40
C CYS A 119 21.88 20.66 -8.00
N GLN A 120 21.76 21.75 -8.79
CA GLN A 120 22.90 22.40 -9.45
C GLN A 120 23.49 23.58 -8.65
N GLY A 121 22.91 23.91 -7.49
CA GLY A 121 23.38 25.08 -6.72
C GLY A 121 23.24 26.37 -7.53
N CYS A 122 22.08 26.57 -8.17
CA CYS A 122 21.84 27.72 -9.06
C CYS A 122 22.05 29.07 -8.33
N LEU A 123 22.45 30.09 -9.07
CA LEU A 123 22.84 31.40 -8.47
C LEU A 123 21.72 32.12 -7.72
N GLU A 124 20.49 32.02 -8.23
CA GLU A 124 19.34 32.76 -7.67
C GLU A 124 18.67 32.06 -6.50
N HIS A 125 18.97 30.77 -6.29
CA HIS A 125 18.38 29.95 -5.22
C HIS A 125 16.88 30.15 -5.01
N PRO A 126 16.02 30.08 -6.05
CA PRO A 126 14.60 30.41 -5.92
C PRO A 126 13.86 29.56 -4.89
N CYS A 127 14.39 28.38 -4.57
CA CYS A 127 13.83 27.51 -3.55
C CYS A 127 13.93 28.08 -2.14
N THR A 128 14.96 28.91 -1.83
CA THR A 128 15.10 29.60 -0.53
C THR A 128 14.09 30.74 -0.43
N GLU A 129 13.93 31.52 -1.50
CA GLU A 129 13.06 32.68 -1.55
C GLU A 129 11.56 32.34 -1.38
N VAL A 130 11.13 31.23 -1.97
CA VAL A 130 9.72 30.81 -1.89
C VAL A 130 9.36 30.07 -0.59
N CYS A 131 10.34 29.78 0.28
CA CYS A 131 10.10 29.00 1.47
C CYS A 131 9.49 29.86 2.60
N PRO A 132 8.19 29.71 2.95
CA PRO A 132 7.53 30.56 3.94
C PRO A 132 8.04 30.34 5.37
N LYS A 133 8.81 29.29 5.61
CA LYS A 133 9.37 28.94 6.92
C LYS A 133 10.89 29.10 6.99
N GLY A 134 11.55 29.57 5.91
CA GLY A 134 13.00 29.64 5.87
C GLY A 134 13.69 28.29 6.14
N ALA A 135 13.04 27.20 5.77
CA ALA A 135 13.54 25.85 6.04
C ALA A 135 14.61 25.40 5.04
N ILE A 136 15.02 26.24 4.10
CA ILE A 136 16.01 25.89 3.07
C ILE A 136 17.25 26.77 3.25
N SER A 137 18.39 26.11 3.35
CA SER A 137 19.71 26.72 3.40
C SER A 137 20.60 26.19 2.29
N ILE A 138 21.68 26.91 2.00
CA ILE A 138 22.70 26.46 1.05
C ILE A 138 23.89 25.92 1.82
N VAL A 139 24.18 24.65 1.64
CA VAL A 139 25.29 23.96 2.29
C VAL A 139 26.18 23.36 1.19
N HIS A 140 27.47 23.71 1.21
CA HIS A 140 28.43 23.27 0.18
C HIS A 140 27.94 23.50 -1.26
N GLY A 141 27.31 24.65 -1.52
CA GLY A 141 26.81 25.05 -2.83
C GLY A 141 25.54 24.33 -3.29
N LYS A 142 24.90 23.52 -2.42
CA LYS A 142 23.65 22.84 -2.73
C LYS A 142 22.58 23.19 -1.70
N SER A 143 21.31 23.14 -2.13
CA SER A 143 20.19 23.36 -1.24
C SER A 143 20.07 22.22 -0.22
N PHE A 144 19.82 22.56 1.02
CA PHE A 144 19.51 21.64 2.11
C PHE A 144 18.17 22.03 2.74
N ILE A 145 17.31 21.05 3.03
CA ILE A 145 16.01 21.27 3.66
C ILE A 145 16.07 20.77 5.10
N ASP A 146 15.83 21.66 6.03
CA ASP A 146 15.64 21.36 7.44
C ASP A 146 14.25 20.72 7.63
N GLU A 147 14.22 19.42 7.93
CA GLU A 147 12.98 18.63 8.05
C GLU A 147 12.12 19.10 9.23
N GLU A 148 12.71 19.63 10.31
CA GLU A 148 11.99 20.10 11.49
C GLU A 148 11.22 21.40 11.21
N LYS A 149 11.82 22.30 10.42
CA LYS A 149 11.17 23.56 10.00
C LYS A 149 10.24 23.39 8.81
N CYS A 150 10.43 22.32 8.03
CA CYS A 150 9.72 22.12 6.78
C CYS A 150 8.27 21.70 6.98
N ILE A 151 7.32 22.54 6.58
CA ILE A 151 5.87 22.24 6.59
C ILE A 151 5.40 21.40 5.39
N LYS A 152 6.31 20.92 4.56
CA LYS A 152 6.07 20.02 3.44
C LYS A 152 5.05 20.56 2.40
N CYS A 153 4.98 21.89 2.24
CA CYS A 153 4.02 22.55 1.34
C CYS A 153 4.31 22.33 -0.15
N GLY A 154 5.59 22.11 -0.54
CA GLY A 154 6.00 21.84 -1.91
C GLY A 154 6.27 23.09 -2.78
N LYS A 155 6.18 24.31 -2.28
CA LYS A 155 6.45 25.53 -3.06
C LYS A 155 7.85 25.55 -3.68
N CYS A 156 8.86 25.07 -2.94
CA CYS A 156 10.23 24.97 -3.41
C CYS A 156 10.40 23.97 -4.57
N GLN A 157 9.58 22.92 -4.60
CA GLN A 157 9.57 21.97 -5.74
C GLN A 157 9.14 22.68 -7.03
N SER A 158 8.06 23.47 -6.97
CA SER A 158 7.54 24.18 -8.14
C SER A 158 8.48 25.30 -8.60
N ALA A 159 9.27 25.88 -7.69
CA ALA A 159 10.22 26.94 -8.01
C ALA A 159 11.57 26.42 -8.52
N CYS A 160 11.87 25.14 -8.39
CA CYS A 160 13.17 24.60 -8.78
C CYS A 160 13.23 24.37 -10.31
N PRO A 161 14.08 25.10 -11.06
CA PRO A 161 14.17 24.95 -12.52
C PRO A 161 14.78 23.62 -12.95
N TYR A 162 15.49 22.94 -12.06
CA TYR A 162 16.13 21.63 -12.31
C TYR A 162 15.31 20.45 -11.82
N ASN A 163 14.11 20.67 -11.26
CA ASN A 163 13.28 19.64 -10.64
C ASN A 163 14.04 18.79 -9.59
N ALA A 164 15.04 19.39 -8.94
CA ALA A 164 15.89 18.71 -7.98
C ALA A 164 15.23 18.50 -6.62
N ILE A 165 14.12 19.20 -6.34
CA ILE A 165 13.39 19.05 -5.08
C ILE A 165 12.21 18.11 -5.30
N ILE A 166 12.20 17.02 -4.53
CA ILE A 166 11.24 15.94 -4.66
C ILE A 166 10.32 15.92 -3.45
N LYS A 167 9.02 15.91 -3.72
CA LYS A 167 8.00 15.65 -2.71
C LYS A 167 7.58 14.19 -2.83
N GLN A 168 7.82 13.43 -1.78
CA GLN A 168 7.35 12.05 -1.64
C GLN A 168 6.17 11.99 -0.70
N GLU A 169 5.22 11.14 -1.04
CA GLU A 169 4.08 10.84 -0.19
C GLU A 169 3.68 9.38 -0.43
N ARG A 170 3.30 8.69 0.63
CA ARG A 170 2.79 7.32 0.55
C ARG A 170 1.62 7.26 -0.43
N PRO A 171 1.65 6.40 -1.46
CA PRO A 171 0.62 6.42 -2.51
C PRO A 171 -0.81 6.18 -2.01
N CYS A 172 -0.97 5.25 -1.05
CA CYS A 172 -2.29 4.97 -0.45
C CYS A 172 -2.82 6.15 0.37
N ALA A 173 -1.95 6.87 1.10
CA ALA A 173 -2.35 8.07 1.85
C ALA A 173 -2.64 9.24 0.92
N ALA A 174 -1.83 9.43 -0.14
CA ALA A 174 -2.04 10.46 -1.15
C ALA A 174 -3.37 10.28 -1.91
N ALA A 175 -3.78 9.02 -2.12
CA ALA A 175 -5.05 8.69 -2.77
C ALA A 175 -6.27 8.80 -1.84
N CYS A 176 -6.06 8.90 -0.52
CA CYS A 176 -7.14 8.93 0.46
C CYS A 176 -7.68 10.34 0.67
N GLY A 177 -8.81 10.67 0.05
CA GLY A 177 -9.49 11.97 0.24
C GLY A 177 -9.92 12.23 1.68
N MET A 178 -10.21 11.18 2.44
CA MET A 178 -10.61 11.27 3.86
C MET A 178 -9.43 11.35 4.83
N LYS A 179 -8.18 11.25 4.33
CA LYS A 179 -6.95 11.21 5.15
C LYS A 179 -7.01 10.17 6.28
N ALA A 180 -7.63 9.02 5.99
CA ALA A 180 -7.82 7.93 6.94
C ALA A 180 -6.59 7.02 7.06
N ILE A 181 -5.54 7.22 6.24
CA ILE A 181 -4.36 6.35 6.22
C ILE A 181 -3.17 7.07 6.85
N HIS A 182 -2.58 6.45 7.84
CA HIS A 182 -1.40 6.90 8.58
C HIS A 182 -0.36 5.79 8.69
N SER A 183 0.76 6.04 9.36
CA SER A 183 1.75 5.01 9.70
C SER A 183 1.47 4.42 11.07
N ASP A 184 1.65 3.11 11.21
CA ASP A 184 1.77 2.46 12.51
C ASP A 184 3.20 2.67 13.10
N GLU A 185 3.45 2.11 14.28
CA GLU A 185 4.75 2.17 14.98
C GLU A 185 5.91 1.57 14.17
N TYR A 186 5.63 0.66 13.23
CA TYR A 186 6.61 0.04 12.33
C TYR A 186 6.71 0.75 10.96
N GLY A 187 6.07 1.90 10.81
CA GLY A 187 6.04 2.63 9.54
C GLY A 187 5.15 2.02 8.46
N ARG A 188 4.37 0.98 8.77
CA ARG A 188 3.43 0.35 7.83
C ARG A 188 2.15 1.19 7.74
N ALA A 189 1.43 1.06 6.63
CA ALA A 189 0.14 1.72 6.51
C ALA A 189 -0.86 1.17 7.54
N ASP A 190 -1.66 2.06 8.12
CA ASP A 190 -2.78 1.74 8.98
C ASP A 190 -3.99 2.60 8.63
N ILE A 191 -5.20 2.11 8.93
CA ILE A 191 -6.45 2.77 8.56
C ILE A 191 -7.19 3.20 9.81
N ASP A 192 -7.48 4.49 9.92
CA ASP A 192 -8.45 5.01 10.88
C ASP A 192 -9.86 4.72 10.34
N TYR A 193 -10.47 3.65 10.84
CA TYR A 193 -11.79 3.20 10.40
C TYR A 193 -12.92 4.17 10.74
N ASN A 194 -12.72 5.08 11.68
CA ASN A 194 -13.71 6.14 11.97
C ASN A 194 -13.77 7.19 10.85
N LYS A 195 -12.71 7.31 10.06
CA LYS A 195 -12.63 8.21 8.89
C LYS A 195 -12.81 7.49 7.56
N CYS A 196 -12.62 6.18 7.54
CA CYS A 196 -12.64 5.41 6.30
C CYS A 196 -14.08 5.22 5.81
N VAL A 197 -14.36 5.68 4.59
CA VAL A 197 -15.66 5.50 3.91
C VAL A 197 -15.65 4.32 2.92
N SER A 198 -14.70 3.43 3.03
CA SER A 198 -14.56 2.19 2.21
C SER A 198 -14.61 2.41 0.69
N CYS A 199 -14.21 3.58 0.19
CA CYS A 199 -14.29 3.94 -1.24
C CYS A 199 -13.29 3.21 -2.14
N GLY A 200 -12.28 2.49 -1.61
CA GLY A 200 -11.29 1.74 -2.35
C GLY A 200 -10.25 2.57 -3.13
N MET A 201 -10.19 3.90 -2.95
CA MET A 201 -9.24 4.76 -3.67
C MET A 201 -7.76 4.43 -3.40
N CYS A 202 -7.46 3.84 -2.26
CA CYS A 202 -6.12 3.47 -1.82
C CYS A 202 -5.61 2.13 -2.38
N LEU A 203 -6.46 1.35 -3.06
CA LEU A 203 -6.15 0.01 -3.60
C LEU A 203 -5.40 0.06 -4.93
#